data_84518f4f26dc592ca5dfe7bd46f6ffb4
#
_entry.id   84518f4f26dc592ca5dfe7bd46f6ffb4
#
_cell.length_a   1.000
_cell.length_b   1.000
_cell.length_c   1.000
_cell.angle_alpha   90.00
_cell.angle_beta   90.00
_cell.angle_gamma   90.00
#
_symmetry.space_group_name_H-M   'P 1'
#
loop_
_entity.id
_entity.type
_entity.pdbx_description
1 polymer ?
#
loop_
_entity_poly.entity_id
_entity_poly.type
_entity_poly.pdbx_seq_one_letter_code
_entity_poly.pdbx_strand_id
1 'polypeptide(L)'
;MVVDTAVYTAHTAFAALWAGSVLFVGVAVHPLAMAGDIAPAAYGRIVSTLRRVTRASALFLFLSGGHMAATGYTVESLTGSSTGHLVLTMLGLWLALAATVEAGSARALRGVEQRKIREPARDARPFLRAAAVVAVALLVVAGLLGRPPAGL
;
A
#
# COMPACT_ATOMS: atom_id res chain seq x y z
N MET A 1 -16.67 19.57 10.72
CA MET A 1 -15.40 19.83 11.42
C MET A 1 -14.90 18.62 12.22
N VAL A 2 -15.55 18.17 13.30
CA VAL A 2 -15.02 17.04 14.12
C VAL A 2 -14.97 15.73 13.32
N VAL A 3 -16.01 15.41 12.56
CA VAL A 3 -16.09 14.20 11.72
C VAL A 3 -15.00 14.20 10.65
N ASP A 4 -14.81 15.32 9.96
CA ASP A 4 -13.81 15.43 8.89
C ASP A 4 -12.38 15.25 9.44
N THR A 5 -12.10 15.84 10.61
CA THR A 5 -10.82 15.66 11.29
C THR A 5 -10.59 14.21 11.69
N ALA A 6 -11.62 13.53 12.19
CA ALA A 6 -11.53 12.12 12.57
C ALA A 6 -11.30 11.21 11.35
N VAL A 7 -12.03 11.45 10.24
CA VAL A 7 -11.85 10.72 8.97
C VAL A 7 -10.44 10.93 8.42
N TYR A 8 -9.96 12.17 8.38
CA TYR A 8 -8.61 12.49 7.92
C TYR A 8 -7.52 11.80 8.77
N THR A 9 -7.66 11.89 10.11
CA THR A 9 -6.70 11.25 11.03
C THR A 9 -6.67 9.74 10.86
N ALA A 10 -7.85 9.11 10.80
CA ALA A 10 -7.94 7.67 10.59
C ALA A 10 -7.41 7.26 9.21
N HIS A 11 -7.73 8.02 8.14
CA HIS A 11 -7.18 7.80 6.80
C HIS A 11 -5.65 7.81 6.81
N THR A 12 -5.06 8.83 7.41
CA THR A 12 -3.60 8.97 7.52
C THR A 12 -2.98 7.82 8.33
N ALA A 13 -3.60 7.41 9.44
CA ALA A 13 -3.12 6.30 10.25
C ALA A 13 -3.13 4.97 9.49
N PHE A 14 -4.22 4.68 8.77
CA PHE A 14 -4.31 3.47 7.94
C PHE A 14 -3.35 3.50 6.75
N ALA A 15 -3.12 4.67 6.14
CA ALA A 15 -2.13 4.84 5.08
C ALA A 15 -0.71 4.56 5.58
N ALA A 16 -0.35 5.11 6.74
CA ALA A 16 0.95 4.87 7.38
C ALA A 16 1.14 3.39 7.78
N LEU A 17 0.10 2.77 8.37
CA LEU A 17 0.11 1.35 8.72
C LEU A 17 0.34 0.47 7.49
N TRP A 18 -0.38 0.72 6.40
CA TRP A 18 -0.28 -0.08 5.19
C TRP A 18 1.06 0.11 4.49
N ALA A 19 1.46 1.35 4.19
CA ALA A 19 2.73 1.64 3.55
C ALA A 19 3.92 1.14 4.40
N GLY A 20 3.91 1.37 5.71
CA GLY A 20 4.95 0.90 6.63
C GLY A 20 5.04 -0.63 6.67
N SER A 21 3.90 -1.34 6.70
CA SER A 21 3.87 -2.80 6.66
C SER A 21 4.46 -3.36 5.35
N VAL A 22 4.10 -2.76 4.21
CA VAL A 22 4.62 -3.17 2.89
C VAL A 22 6.13 -2.94 2.81
N LEU A 23 6.60 -1.78 3.23
CA LEU A 23 8.03 -1.44 3.23
C LEU A 23 8.81 -2.36 4.17
N PHE A 24 8.33 -2.59 5.38
CA PHE A 24 8.98 -3.49 6.33
C PHE A 24 9.11 -4.90 5.80
N VAL A 25 8.02 -5.47 5.29
CA VAL A 25 8.05 -6.83 4.73
C VAL A 25 8.93 -6.90 3.49
N GLY A 26 8.82 -5.93 2.58
CA GLY A 26 9.58 -5.91 1.33
C GLY A 26 11.09 -5.72 1.51
N VAL A 27 11.49 -4.89 2.47
CA VAL A 27 12.90 -4.49 2.68
C VAL A 27 13.60 -5.34 3.73
N ALA A 28 12.90 -5.67 4.83
CA ALA A 28 13.54 -6.37 5.95
C ALA A 28 13.27 -7.88 5.96
N VAL A 29 12.01 -8.30 5.74
CA VAL A 29 11.60 -9.70 5.90
C VAL A 29 11.84 -10.54 4.65
N HIS A 30 11.48 -10.01 3.48
CA HIS A 30 11.54 -10.74 2.23
C HIS A 30 12.98 -11.17 1.81
N PRO A 31 14.03 -10.36 2.01
CA PRO A 31 15.41 -10.80 1.78
C PRO A 31 15.82 -12.02 2.61
N LEU A 32 15.37 -12.11 3.87
CA LEU A 32 15.64 -13.27 4.73
C LEU A 32 14.99 -14.54 4.17
N ALA A 33 13.78 -14.43 3.60
CA ALA A 33 13.12 -15.55 2.94
C ALA A 33 13.87 -16.02 1.69
N MET A 34 14.41 -15.08 0.89
CA MET A 34 15.23 -15.42 -0.29
C MET A 34 16.56 -16.07 0.08
N ALA A 35 17.18 -15.67 1.20
CA ALA A 35 18.40 -16.28 1.75
C ALA A 35 18.11 -17.64 2.41
N GLY A 36 16.89 -17.87 2.86
CA GLY A 36 16.49 -19.06 3.63
C GLY A 36 16.74 -18.93 5.14
N ASP A 37 16.93 -17.70 5.61
CA ASP A 37 17.27 -17.36 7.00
C ASP A 37 16.04 -17.19 7.91
N ILE A 38 14.85 -17.45 7.37
CA ILE A 38 13.59 -17.43 8.12
C ILE A 38 12.82 -18.74 7.90
N ALA A 39 12.19 -19.26 8.96
CA ALA A 39 11.38 -20.47 8.84
C ALA A 39 10.17 -20.26 7.90
N PRO A 40 9.84 -21.23 7.01
CA PRO A 40 8.72 -21.11 6.08
C PRO A 40 7.40 -20.74 6.76
N ALA A 41 7.09 -21.37 7.90
CA ALA A 41 5.87 -21.10 8.66
C ALA A 41 5.84 -19.68 9.25
N ALA A 42 6.97 -19.12 9.67
CA ALA A 42 7.07 -17.75 10.17
C ALA A 42 6.86 -16.74 9.02
N TYR A 43 7.55 -16.95 7.90
CA TYR A 43 7.37 -16.12 6.70
C TYR A 43 5.92 -16.16 6.21
N GLY A 44 5.31 -17.34 6.12
CA GLY A 44 3.92 -17.50 5.72
C GLY A 44 2.94 -16.73 6.61
N ARG A 45 3.14 -16.74 7.93
CA ARG A 45 2.32 -15.94 8.87
C ARG A 45 2.47 -14.45 8.63
N ILE A 46 3.69 -13.96 8.44
CA ILE A 46 3.97 -12.54 8.17
C ILE A 46 3.29 -12.10 6.86
N VAL A 47 3.46 -12.87 5.77
CA VAL A 47 2.86 -12.56 4.47
C VAL A 47 1.33 -12.62 4.54
N SER A 48 0.76 -13.59 5.26
CA SER A 48 -0.70 -13.67 5.47
C SER A 48 -1.24 -12.49 6.26
N THR A 49 -0.48 -11.99 7.24
CA THR A 49 -0.83 -10.80 8.01
C THR A 49 -0.74 -9.55 7.13
N LEU A 50 0.34 -9.39 6.35
CA LEU A 50 0.46 -8.31 5.37
C LEU A 50 -0.74 -8.27 4.42
N ARG A 51 -1.16 -9.42 3.90
CA ARG A 51 -2.32 -9.55 3.01
C ARG A 51 -3.63 -9.10 3.68
N ARG A 52 -3.83 -9.46 4.96
CA ARG A 52 -5.00 -9.01 5.74
C ARG A 52 -4.96 -7.50 6.00
N VAL A 53 -3.81 -6.97 6.43
CA VAL A 53 -3.62 -5.52 6.63
C VAL A 53 -3.88 -4.78 5.32
N THR A 54 -3.35 -5.27 4.19
CA THR A 54 -3.58 -4.68 2.86
C THR A 54 -5.06 -4.60 2.53
N ARG A 55 -5.82 -5.70 2.68
CA ARG A 55 -7.25 -5.73 2.36
C ARG A 55 -8.07 -4.78 3.24
N ALA A 56 -7.81 -4.81 4.55
CA ALA A 56 -8.50 -3.94 5.50
C ALA A 56 -8.17 -2.46 5.25
N SER A 57 -6.87 -2.13 5.09
CA SER A 57 -6.45 -0.76 4.83
C SER A 57 -6.92 -0.27 3.47
N ALA A 58 -6.84 -1.10 2.42
CA ALA A 58 -7.31 -0.71 1.09
C ALA A 58 -8.80 -0.37 1.09
N LEU A 59 -9.64 -1.20 1.72
CA LEU A 59 -11.07 -0.93 1.84
C LEU A 59 -11.34 0.35 2.63
N PHE A 60 -10.71 0.50 3.80
CA PHE A 60 -10.89 1.68 4.63
C PHE A 60 -10.43 2.96 3.93
N LEU A 61 -9.28 2.94 3.28
CA LEU A 61 -8.73 4.08 2.55
C LEU A 61 -9.57 4.45 1.33
N PHE A 62 -10.16 3.47 0.65
CA PHE A 62 -11.11 3.72 -0.44
C PHE A 62 -12.35 4.46 0.06
N LEU A 63 -12.95 3.99 1.15
CA LEU A 63 -14.15 4.61 1.71
C LEU A 63 -13.86 6.01 2.28
N SER A 64 -12.81 6.15 3.08
CA SER A 64 -12.45 7.43 3.69
C SER A 64 -11.92 8.43 2.66
N GLY A 65 -11.08 7.99 1.73
CA GLY A 65 -10.57 8.81 0.63
C GLY A 65 -11.68 9.24 -0.34
N GLY A 66 -12.62 8.34 -0.65
CA GLY A 66 -13.81 8.64 -1.43
C GLY A 66 -14.70 9.70 -0.76
N HIS A 67 -14.93 9.58 0.55
CA HIS A 67 -15.63 10.61 1.32
C HIS A 67 -14.90 11.97 1.26
N MET A 68 -13.60 11.98 1.49
CA MET A 68 -12.80 13.22 1.43
C MET A 68 -12.81 13.84 0.03
N ALA A 69 -12.73 13.03 -1.02
CA ALA A 69 -12.80 13.51 -2.40
C ALA A 69 -14.18 14.07 -2.72
N ALA A 70 -15.26 13.39 -2.33
CA ALA A 70 -16.64 13.84 -2.58
C ALA A 70 -17.01 15.12 -1.84
N THR A 71 -16.40 15.39 -0.69
CA THR A 71 -16.65 16.62 0.09
C THR A 71 -15.71 17.76 -0.27
N GLY A 72 -14.52 17.47 -0.81
CA GLY A 72 -13.48 18.47 -1.08
C GLY A 72 -13.33 18.88 -2.56
N TYR A 73 -13.88 18.11 -3.50
CA TYR A 73 -13.67 18.32 -4.94
C TYR A 73 -14.97 18.21 -5.75
N THR A 74 -15.08 19.01 -6.78
CA THR A 74 -16.05 18.80 -7.88
C THR A 74 -15.40 17.92 -8.96
N VAL A 75 -16.20 17.32 -9.86
CA VAL A 75 -15.68 16.55 -10.99
C VAL A 75 -14.76 17.40 -11.86
N GLU A 76 -15.13 18.66 -12.08
CA GLU A 76 -14.33 19.62 -12.85
C GLU A 76 -12.99 19.90 -12.18
N SER A 77 -12.95 20.11 -10.85
CA SER A 77 -11.70 20.35 -10.11
C SER A 77 -10.80 19.11 -10.05
N LEU A 78 -11.37 17.90 -9.97
CA LEU A 78 -10.59 16.66 -10.00
C LEU A 78 -9.86 16.45 -11.34
N THR A 79 -10.48 16.85 -12.46
CA THR A 79 -9.91 16.64 -13.80
C THR A 79 -9.16 17.85 -14.34
N GLY A 80 -9.43 19.05 -13.81
CA GLY A 80 -8.87 20.31 -14.33
C GLY A 80 -7.84 20.98 -13.44
N SER A 81 -7.63 20.51 -12.19
CA SER A 81 -6.64 21.12 -11.29
C SER A 81 -5.45 20.22 -11.02
N SER A 82 -4.28 20.83 -10.73
CA SER A 82 -3.07 20.11 -10.34
C SER A 82 -3.28 19.23 -9.09
N THR A 83 -4.01 19.73 -8.09
CA THR A 83 -4.36 18.98 -6.87
C THR A 83 -5.29 17.82 -7.20
N GLY A 84 -6.27 18.00 -8.10
CA GLY A 84 -7.14 16.94 -8.57
C GLY A 84 -6.36 15.80 -9.26
N HIS A 85 -5.39 16.15 -10.08
CA HIS A 85 -4.50 15.16 -10.72
C HIS A 85 -3.68 14.37 -9.70
N LEU A 86 -3.24 15.01 -8.59
CA LEU A 86 -2.57 14.28 -7.49
C LEU A 86 -3.52 13.30 -6.81
N VAL A 87 -4.80 13.65 -6.59
CA VAL A 87 -5.82 12.74 -6.04
C VAL A 87 -6.04 11.55 -6.97
N LEU A 88 -6.18 11.77 -8.28
CA LEU A 88 -6.32 10.69 -9.27
C LEU A 88 -5.07 9.80 -9.34
N THR A 89 -3.88 10.41 -9.27
CA THR A 89 -2.62 9.68 -9.19
C THR A 89 -2.56 8.80 -7.94
N MET A 90 -3.00 9.33 -6.79
CA MET A 90 -3.08 8.56 -5.55
C MET A 90 -4.02 7.36 -5.69
N LEU A 91 -5.18 7.52 -6.34
CA LEU A 91 -6.11 6.42 -6.61
C LEU A 91 -5.46 5.33 -7.49
N GLY A 92 -4.74 5.73 -8.55
CA GLY A 92 -4.00 4.79 -9.41
C GLY A 92 -2.91 4.03 -8.64
N LEU A 93 -2.13 4.73 -7.83
CA LEU A 93 -1.09 4.12 -6.97
C LEU A 93 -1.69 3.21 -5.90
N TRP A 94 -2.86 3.57 -5.33
CA TRP A 94 -3.59 2.74 -4.38
C TRP A 94 -3.99 1.38 -5.01
N LEU A 95 -4.55 1.40 -6.23
CA LEU A 95 -4.86 0.18 -6.98
C LEU A 95 -3.60 -0.65 -7.26
N ALA A 96 -2.53 0.00 -7.71
CA ALA A 96 -1.26 -0.65 -8.02
C ALA A 96 -0.65 -1.30 -6.76
N LEU A 97 -0.71 -0.63 -5.60
CA LEU A 97 -0.22 -1.19 -4.33
C LEU A 97 -1.03 -2.41 -3.92
N ALA A 98 -2.36 -2.32 -3.93
CA ALA A 98 -3.23 -3.45 -3.59
C ALA A 98 -2.98 -4.65 -4.50
N ALA A 99 -2.91 -4.44 -5.81
CA ALA A 99 -2.69 -5.49 -6.80
C ALA A 99 -1.30 -6.14 -6.66
N THR A 100 -0.25 -5.35 -6.48
CA THR A 100 1.12 -5.87 -6.35
C THR A 100 1.32 -6.64 -5.05
N VAL A 101 0.76 -6.19 -3.93
CA VAL A 101 0.80 -6.93 -2.65
C VAL A 101 0.01 -8.23 -2.75
N GLU A 102 -1.20 -8.22 -3.33
CA GLU A 102 -1.99 -9.45 -3.52
C GLU A 102 -1.25 -10.46 -4.41
N ALA A 103 -0.72 -10.02 -5.55
CA ALA A 103 0.01 -10.88 -6.46
C ALA A 103 1.30 -11.45 -5.84
N GLY A 104 2.07 -10.62 -5.12
CA GLY A 104 3.28 -11.03 -4.43
C GLY A 104 3.00 -12.00 -3.28
N SER A 105 1.99 -11.68 -2.46
CA SER A 105 1.58 -12.54 -1.34
C SER A 105 1.07 -13.90 -1.82
N ALA A 106 0.28 -13.94 -2.89
CA ALA A 106 -0.22 -15.19 -3.44
C ALA A 106 0.91 -16.10 -3.93
N ARG A 107 1.97 -15.54 -4.52
CA ARG A 107 3.16 -16.30 -4.96
C ARG A 107 3.98 -16.79 -3.77
N ALA A 108 4.25 -15.92 -2.80
CA ALA A 108 4.99 -16.28 -1.61
C ALA A 108 4.32 -17.41 -0.82
N LEU A 109 2.99 -17.38 -0.68
CA LEU A 109 2.24 -18.36 0.09
C LEU A 109 2.15 -19.74 -0.56
N ARG A 110 2.15 -19.83 -1.89
CA ARG A 110 2.08 -21.14 -2.60
C ARG A 110 3.17 -22.12 -2.20
N GLY A 111 4.36 -21.64 -1.85
CA GLY A 111 5.46 -22.51 -1.46
C GLY A 111 5.49 -22.88 0.03
N VAL A 112 4.83 -22.09 0.87
CA VAL A 112 4.78 -22.37 2.32
C VAL A 112 4.10 -23.70 2.61
N GLU A 113 3.02 -24.02 1.86
CA GLU A 113 2.31 -25.30 1.96
C GLU A 113 3.22 -26.51 1.61
N GLN A 114 4.19 -26.31 0.72
CA GLN A 114 5.18 -27.31 0.32
C GLN A 114 6.47 -27.28 1.16
N ARG A 115 6.51 -26.49 2.24
CA ARG A 115 7.70 -26.22 3.06
C ARG A 115 8.89 -25.65 2.27
N LYS A 116 8.67 -25.11 1.08
CA LYS A 116 9.65 -24.40 0.26
C LYS A 116 9.62 -22.92 0.59
N ILE A 117 10.77 -22.26 0.63
CA ILE A 117 10.83 -20.83 0.93
C ILE A 117 11.55 -20.04 -0.17
N ARG A 118 12.71 -20.47 -0.61
CA ARG A 118 13.58 -19.68 -1.50
C ARG A 118 12.96 -19.46 -2.89
N GLU A 119 12.42 -20.50 -3.48
CA GLU A 119 11.83 -20.45 -4.83
C GLU A 119 10.57 -19.54 -4.84
N PRO A 120 9.55 -19.75 -3.97
CA PRO A 120 8.39 -18.87 -3.92
C PRO A 120 8.71 -17.43 -3.52
N ALA A 121 9.73 -17.23 -2.67
CA ALA A 121 10.19 -15.88 -2.34
C ALA A 121 10.80 -15.19 -3.58
N ARG A 122 11.60 -15.90 -4.39
CA ARG A 122 12.14 -15.35 -5.64
C ARG A 122 11.03 -14.98 -6.63
N ASP A 123 10.00 -15.81 -6.76
CA ASP A 123 8.84 -15.55 -7.64
C ASP A 123 8.01 -14.34 -7.16
N ALA A 124 7.93 -14.13 -5.86
CA ALA A 124 7.24 -12.98 -5.27
C ALA A 124 8.05 -11.68 -5.36
N ARG A 125 9.38 -11.76 -5.53
CA ARG A 125 10.32 -10.64 -5.48
C ARG A 125 9.94 -9.44 -6.36
N PRO A 126 9.62 -9.59 -7.66
CA PRO A 126 9.30 -8.44 -8.50
C PRO A 126 8.05 -7.69 -8.00
N PHE A 127 7.06 -8.41 -7.51
CA PHE A 127 5.80 -7.84 -7.00
C PHE A 127 6.00 -7.10 -5.68
N LEU A 128 6.75 -7.69 -4.73
CA LEU A 128 7.01 -7.04 -3.44
C LEU A 128 7.97 -5.85 -3.57
N ARG A 129 8.89 -5.87 -4.54
CA ARG A 129 9.69 -4.69 -4.89
C ARG A 129 8.85 -3.59 -5.51
N ALA A 130 8.00 -3.93 -6.47
CA ALA A 130 7.06 -2.97 -7.06
C ALA A 130 6.15 -2.39 -5.98
N ALA A 131 5.62 -3.21 -5.07
CA ALA A 131 4.81 -2.75 -3.95
C ALA A 131 5.57 -1.75 -3.06
N ALA A 132 6.84 -2.02 -2.74
CA ALA A 132 7.66 -1.10 -1.94
C ALA A 132 7.87 0.26 -2.66
N VAL A 133 8.15 0.25 -3.96
CA VAL A 133 8.29 1.47 -4.77
C VAL A 133 6.98 2.25 -4.80
N VAL A 134 5.86 1.57 -5.05
CA VAL A 134 4.53 2.20 -5.08
C VAL A 134 4.15 2.77 -3.71
N ALA A 135 4.48 2.07 -2.61
CA ALA A 135 4.24 2.57 -1.26
C ALA A 135 5.01 3.87 -0.99
N VAL A 136 6.28 3.97 -1.42
CA VAL A 136 7.04 5.22 -1.33
C VAL A 136 6.40 6.30 -2.19
N ALA A 137 6.02 6.00 -3.43
CA ALA A 137 5.36 6.97 -4.30
C ALA A 137 4.04 7.50 -3.70
N LEU A 138 3.24 6.63 -3.07
CA LEU A 138 2.03 7.04 -2.33
C LEU A 138 2.34 8.02 -1.20
N LEU A 139 3.38 7.76 -0.41
CA LEU A 139 3.79 8.66 0.68
C LEU A 139 4.26 10.02 0.14
N VAL A 140 4.98 10.03 -0.97
CA VAL A 140 5.40 11.28 -1.64
C VAL A 140 4.19 12.08 -2.12
N VAL A 141 3.25 11.44 -2.83
CA VAL A 141 2.03 12.11 -3.31
C VAL A 141 1.17 12.60 -2.14
N ALA A 142 1.07 11.83 -1.05
CA ALA A 142 0.37 12.26 0.16
C ALA A 142 1.03 13.51 0.79
N GLY A 143 2.36 13.57 0.81
CA GLY A 143 3.11 14.74 1.27
C GLY A 143 2.85 15.98 0.42
N LEU A 144 2.82 15.82 -0.92
CA LEU A 144 2.52 16.90 -1.86
C LEU A 144 1.08 17.41 -1.71
N LEU A 145 0.11 16.52 -1.44
CA LEU A 145 -1.28 16.90 -1.17
C LEU A 145 -1.42 17.67 0.16
N GLY A 146 -0.65 17.28 1.19
CA GLY A 146 -0.69 17.93 2.50
C GLY A 146 -0.06 19.34 2.50
N ARG A 147 0.90 19.60 1.62
CA ARG A 147 1.55 20.91 1.39
C ARG A 147 1.92 21.04 -0.08
N PRO A 148 0.98 21.48 -0.92
CA PRO A 148 1.31 21.73 -2.32
C PRO A 148 2.42 22.78 -2.43
N PRO A 149 3.43 22.54 -3.30
CA PRO A 149 4.47 23.54 -3.58
C PRO A 149 3.82 24.84 -4.07
N ALA A 150 4.40 25.98 -3.69
CA ALA A 150 3.93 27.28 -4.17
C ALA A 150 3.99 27.31 -5.71
N GLY A 151 2.82 27.41 -6.36
CA GLY A 151 2.69 27.43 -7.83
C GLY A 151 2.01 26.20 -8.48
N LEU A 152 1.53 25.23 -7.69
CA LEU A 152 0.64 24.14 -8.15
C LEU A 152 -0.83 24.46 -7.90
#